data_59470f77c794c291816eff6ceb82b319
#
_entry.id   59470f77c794c291816eff6ceb82b319
#
_cell.length_a   1.000
_cell.length_b   1.000
_cell.length_c   1.000
_cell.angle_alpha   90.00
_cell.angle_beta   90.00
_cell.angle_gamma   90.00
#
_symmetry.space_group_name_H-M   'P 1'
#
loop_
_entity.id
_entity.type
_entity.pdbx_description
1 polymer ?
#
loop_
_entity_poly.entity_id
_entity_poly.type
_entity_poly.pdbx_seq_one_letter_code
_entity_poly.pdbx_strand_id
1 'polypeptide(L)'
;MNTAYIISAYRTAVGKAPRGLLRFKRPDELAAETIEYMVNKIPALDKSRIDDVIVGNATPEAEQGLNIARLISLMGLKTDDVAGVTVNRYCASGLETIAMATAKIKSGMSNCIIAGGVESMSLIPMGGYKPIPDYKIVSQGKEDYYWGMGLTAEAVAKQYNISREDQDKFSYNSHMKALKAQKEGRFDDQIVPIDINHTYVDEKNNKCKNKYTVTKDEGPREGTNTDVLNKLRPVFSKKGTVTAGNSSQMSDGAAFTLIMSEAMVNELNLKPIARMVNYAVAGVEPRIMGIGPVKAVPKVLKQSGLNLNDISLIELNEAFACQSLAVINELGLDKEIINVNGGAISLGHPLGCTGAKLSVQLFDEMRKRSLNNKYGLVTMCVGTGQGAAGIFEFVK
;
A
#
# COMPACT_ATOMS: atom_id res chain seq x y z
N MET A 1 -22.27 -5.70 18.91
CA MET A 1 -20.91 -5.28 18.55
C MET A 1 -20.99 -3.90 17.91
N ASN A 2 -20.10 -2.99 18.28
CA ASN A 2 -20.05 -1.66 17.66
C ASN A 2 -19.68 -1.80 16.18
N THR A 3 -20.30 -1.00 15.32
CA THR A 3 -19.88 -0.88 13.93
C THR A 3 -18.73 0.13 13.83
N ALA A 4 -17.73 -0.18 13.03
CA ALA A 4 -16.62 0.72 12.71
C ALA A 4 -16.72 1.17 11.25
N TYR A 5 -16.74 2.48 11.03
CA TYR A 5 -16.86 3.08 9.70
C TYR A 5 -15.62 3.86 9.31
N ILE A 6 -15.24 3.75 8.06
CA ILE A 6 -14.22 4.60 7.42
C ILE A 6 -14.93 5.87 6.96
N ILE A 7 -14.45 7.00 7.47
CA ILE A 7 -15.06 8.33 7.27
C ILE A 7 -14.29 9.14 6.23
N SER A 8 -12.98 8.96 6.22
CA SER A 8 -12.08 9.70 5.34
C SER A 8 -10.89 8.83 4.97
N ALA A 9 -10.38 9.00 3.75
CA ALA A 9 -9.26 8.22 3.24
C ALA A 9 -8.49 9.04 2.20
N TYR A 10 -7.20 9.26 2.45
CA TYR A 10 -6.31 10.03 1.56
C TYR A 10 -4.94 9.39 1.47
N ARG A 11 -4.24 9.66 0.35
CA ARG A 11 -2.86 9.26 0.13
C ARG A 11 -2.05 10.40 -0.49
N THR A 12 -0.76 10.34 -0.37
CA THR A 12 0.12 11.16 -1.21
C THR A 12 0.16 10.62 -2.64
N ALA A 13 0.66 11.40 -3.56
CA ALA A 13 1.24 10.83 -4.77
C ALA A 13 2.40 9.88 -4.39
N VAL A 14 2.66 8.88 -5.22
CA VAL A 14 3.77 7.96 -5.03
C VAL A 14 5.00 8.49 -5.74
N GLY A 15 6.06 8.73 -4.96
CA GLY A 15 7.37 9.13 -5.45
C GLY A 15 8.20 7.93 -5.90
N LYS A 16 9.03 8.11 -6.91
CA LYS A 16 9.91 7.07 -7.44
C LYS A 16 11.26 7.07 -6.72
N ALA A 17 11.51 6.09 -5.88
CA ALA A 17 12.78 5.94 -5.21
C ALA A 17 13.90 5.44 -6.17
N PRO A 18 15.17 5.87 -5.99
CA PRO A 18 15.65 6.90 -5.06
C PRO A 18 15.75 8.28 -5.72
N ARG A 19 15.18 8.52 -6.90
CA ARG A 19 15.41 9.73 -7.72
C ARG A 19 14.17 10.59 -7.93
N GLY A 20 13.04 10.22 -7.34
CA GLY A 20 11.77 10.91 -7.51
C GLY A 20 11.63 12.20 -6.70
N LEU A 21 10.48 12.83 -6.83
CA LEU A 21 10.18 14.13 -6.25
C LEU A 21 10.09 14.10 -4.72
N LEU A 22 9.76 12.94 -4.12
CA LEU A 22 9.66 12.78 -2.66
C LEU A 22 10.97 12.33 -1.98
N ARG A 23 12.05 12.07 -2.73
CA ARG A 23 13.29 11.46 -2.24
C ARG A 23 13.96 12.11 -1.02
N PHE A 24 13.70 13.40 -0.79
CA PHE A 24 14.24 14.14 0.36
C PHE A 24 13.19 14.48 1.41
N LYS A 25 11.94 14.09 1.19
CA LYS A 25 10.88 14.31 2.17
C LYS A 25 10.98 13.26 3.25
N ARG A 26 11.12 13.70 4.49
CA ARG A 26 11.12 12.78 5.64
C ARG A 26 9.79 12.05 5.72
N PRO A 27 9.79 10.72 5.99
CA PRO A 27 8.55 9.94 6.03
C PRO A 27 7.60 10.37 7.17
N ASP A 28 8.14 10.78 8.32
CA ASP A 28 7.35 11.31 9.43
C ASP A 28 6.61 12.60 9.05
N GLU A 29 7.29 13.55 8.38
CA GLU A 29 6.66 14.76 7.86
C GLU A 29 5.62 14.45 6.77
N LEU A 30 5.94 13.56 5.83
CA LEU A 30 5.05 13.16 4.75
C LEU A 30 3.73 12.60 5.30
N ALA A 31 3.84 11.73 6.29
CA ALA A 31 2.69 11.13 6.97
C ALA A 31 1.91 12.15 7.79
N ALA A 32 2.60 13.02 8.53
CA ALA A 32 1.98 14.07 9.35
C ALA A 32 1.15 15.05 8.51
N GLU A 33 1.70 15.52 7.38
CA GLU A 33 0.99 16.38 6.44
C GLU A 33 -0.24 15.70 5.82
N THR A 34 -0.14 14.39 5.54
CA THR A 34 -1.28 13.61 5.03
C THR A 34 -2.40 13.51 6.07
N ILE A 35 -2.06 13.25 7.33
CA ILE A 35 -3.01 13.21 8.44
C ILE A 35 -3.62 14.59 8.68
N GLU A 36 -2.80 15.64 8.76
CA GLU A 36 -3.27 17.01 8.95
C GLU A 36 -4.28 17.42 7.86
N TYR A 37 -3.97 17.13 6.60
CA TYR A 37 -4.88 17.38 5.48
C TYR A 37 -6.21 16.63 5.66
N MET A 38 -6.15 15.34 5.99
CA MET A 38 -7.33 14.50 6.17
C MET A 38 -8.24 15.00 7.30
N VAL A 39 -7.66 15.30 8.46
CA VAL A 39 -8.42 15.74 9.64
C VAL A 39 -9.03 17.14 9.43
N ASN A 40 -8.31 18.04 8.77
CA ASN A 40 -8.81 19.38 8.47
C ASN A 40 -10.02 19.39 7.49
N LYS A 41 -10.28 18.28 6.79
CA LYS A 41 -11.51 18.10 5.97
C LYS A 41 -12.74 17.78 6.81
N ILE A 42 -12.60 17.59 8.13
CA ILE A 42 -13.68 17.23 9.05
C ILE A 42 -13.71 18.25 10.21
N PRO A 43 -14.22 19.47 9.97
CA PRO A 43 -14.20 20.53 11.00
C PRO A 43 -14.97 20.18 12.29
N ALA A 44 -15.91 19.25 12.22
CA ALA A 44 -16.67 18.77 13.38
C ALA A 44 -15.84 17.87 14.33
N LEU A 45 -14.69 17.37 13.89
CA LEU A 45 -13.84 16.50 14.70
C LEU A 45 -12.87 17.30 15.57
N ASP A 46 -13.05 17.23 16.86
CA ASP A 46 -12.02 17.64 17.81
C ASP A 46 -10.88 16.60 17.79
N LYS A 47 -9.67 17.05 17.48
CA LYS A 47 -8.48 16.20 17.32
C LYS A 47 -8.11 15.46 18.61
N SER A 48 -8.40 16.01 19.79
CA SER A 48 -8.18 15.38 21.09
C SER A 48 -9.06 14.14 21.30
N ARG A 49 -10.12 13.98 20.52
CA ARG A 49 -11.01 12.80 20.56
C ARG A 49 -10.52 11.62 19.72
N ILE A 50 -9.37 11.75 19.08
CA ILE A 50 -8.71 10.64 18.38
C ILE A 50 -7.97 9.81 19.45
N ASP A 51 -8.30 8.53 19.55
CA ASP A 51 -7.74 7.66 20.61
C ASP A 51 -6.32 7.18 20.27
N ASP A 52 -6.02 6.95 18.96
CA ASP A 52 -4.76 6.35 18.56
C ASP A 52 -4.42 6.66 17.10
N VAL A 53 -3.13 6.67 16.76
CA VAL A 53 -2.61 6.69 15.38
C VAL A 53 -1.81 5.42 15.15
N ILE A 54 -2.33 4.51 14.30
CA ILE A 54 -1.70 3.23 14.00
C ILE A 54 -1.03 3.31 12.62
N VAL A 55 0.30 3.28 12.59
CA VAL A 55 1.08 3.48 11.36
C VAL A 55 1.81 2.21 10.97
N GLY A 56 1.55 1.73 9.77
CA GLY A 56 2.29 0.67 9.12
C GLY A 56 3.61 1.18 8.54
N ASN A 57 4.70 0.48 8.86
CA ASN A 57 6.02 0.73 8.30
C ASN A 57 6.78 -0.57 8.18
N ALA A 58 7.34 -0.85 6.99
CA ALA A 58 7.98 -2.13 6.71
C ALA A 58 9.45 -2.17 7.15
N THR A 59 10.11 -1.01 7.23
CA THR A 59 11.51 -0.90 7.62
C THR A 59 11.66 0.20 8.67
N PRO A 60 11.26 -0.05 9.94
CA PRO A 60 11.29 0.95 11.02
C PRO A 60 12.72 1.20 11.52
N GLU A 61 13.53 1.88 10.70
CA GLU A 61 14.94 2.16 10.91
C GLU A 61 15.24 3.62 10.48
N ALA A 62 16.30 4.22 10.98
CA ALA A 62 16.74 5.58 10.68
C ALA A 62 15.57 6.61 10.80
N GLU A 63 15.24 7.36 9.74
CA GLU A 63 14.15 8.34 9.72
C GLU A 63 12.75 7.72 9.96
N GLN A 64 12.63 6.40 9.82
CA GLN A 64 11.44 5.61 10.13
C GLN A 64 11.55 4.88 11.47
N GLY A 65 12.65 5.05 12.16
CA GLY A 65 12.97 4.38 13.43
C GLY A 65 12.15 4.84 14.62
N LEU A 66 12.48 4.22 15.75
CA LEU A 66 11.76 4.44 17.01
C LEU A 66 10.27 4.06 16.86
N ASN A 67 9.40 4.80 17.52
CA ASN A 67 7.95 4.73 17.30
C ASN A 67 7.52 5.90 16.40
N ILE A 68 7.77 5.78 15.11
CA ILE A 68 7.45 6.83 14.13
C ILE A 68 5.98 7.26 14.22
N ALA A 69 5.06 6.35 14.55
CA ALA A 69 3.63 6.66 14.67
C ALA A 69 3.36 7.74 15.72
N ARG A 70 4.08 7.71 16.86
CA ARG A 70 3.91 8.76 17.87
C ARG A 70 4.45 10.11 17.40
N LEU A 71 5.56 10.13 16.68
CA LEU A 71 6.09 11.36 16.07
C LEU A 71 5.11 11.94 15.04
N ILE A 72 4.55 11.09 14.19
CA ILE A 72 3.53 11.47 13.22
C ILE A 72 2.27 12.04 13.90
N SER A 73 1.81 11.40 14.98
CA SER A 73 0.68 11.88 15.78
C SER A 73 0.92 13.31 16.29
N LEU A 74 2.05 13.53 16.96
CA LEU A 74 2.43 14.84 17.50
C LEU A 74 2.50 15.93 16.42
N MET A 75 3.12 15.62 15.29
CA MET A 75 3.32 16.57 14.20
C MET A 75 2.04 16.85 13.41
N GLY A 76 1.25 15.82 13.11
CA GLY A 76 0.06 15.92 12.26
C GLY A 76 -1.17 16.43 13.00
N LEU A 77 -1.34 16.08 14.27
CA LEU A 77 -2.48 16.50 15.08
C LEU A 77 -2.19 17.75 15.92
N LYS A 78 -0.92 18.01 16.19
CA LYS A 78 -0.47 19.17 17.00
C LYS A 78 -1.06 19.17 18.41
N THR A 79 -1.17 17.99 19.00
CA THR A 79 -1.59 17.77 20.41
C THR A 79 -0.83 16.61 21.00
N ASP A 80 -0.64 16.63 22.31
CA ASP A 80 0.02 15.57 23.08
C ASP A 80 -0.95 14.46 23.54
N ASP A 81 -2.25 14.64 23.33
CA ASP A 81 -3.28 13.75 23.87
C ASP A 81 -3.41 12.42 23.11
N VAL A 82 -2.97 12.37 21.84
CA VAL A 82 -3.20 11.23 20.95
C VAL A 82 -1.98 10.32 20.89
N ALA A 83 -2.13 9.08 21.34
CA ALA A 83 -1.10 8.05 21.30
C ALA A 83 -0.74 7.63 19.86
N GLY A 84 0.28 6.79 19.72
CA GLY A 84 0.65 6.22 18.42
C GLY A 84 1.40 4.91 18.56
N VAL A 85 1.17 3.97 17.62
CA VAL A 85 1.86 2.68 17.55
C VAL A 85 2.28 2.34 16.12
N THR A 86 3.52 1.87 15.98
CA THR A 86 4.08 1.42 14.70
C THR A 86 3.90 -0.09 14.54
N VAL A 87 3.41 -0.52 13.36
CA VAL A 87 3.11 -1.92 13.05
C VAL A 87 3.88 -2.35 11.81
N ASN A 88 4.47 -3.54 11.86
CA ASN A 88 5.17 -4.13 10.73
C ASN A 88 4.58 -5.49 10.34
N ARG A 89 3.98 -5.55 9.17
CA ARG A 89 3.66 -6.75 8.39
C ARG A 89 4.14 -6.54 6.96
N TYR A 90 5.36 -5.99 6.79
CA TYR A 90 5.94 -5.66 5.49
C TYR A 90 4.92 -4.98 4.54
N CYS A 91 4.71 -5.53 3.34
CA CYS A 91 3.82 -4.99 2.32
C CYS A 91 2.35 -4.81 2.77
N ALA A 92 1.90 -5.54 3.78
CA ALA A 92 0.52 -5.47 4.29
C ALA A 92 0.35 -4.56 5.50
N SER A 93 1.41 -3.91 5.98
CA SER A 93 1.34 -3.11 7.21
C SER A 93 0.20 -2.10 7.22
N GLY A 94 -0.01 -1.37 6.12
CA GLY A 94 -1.09 -0.38 6.01
C GLY A 94 -2.51 -1.00 6.02
N LEU A 95 -2.69 -2.22 5.52
CA LEU A 95 -3.97 -2.94 5.62
C LEU A 95 -4.18 -3.51 7.03
N GLU A 96 -3.09 -4.01 7.64
CA GLU A 96 -3.09 -4.48 9.02
C GLU A 96 -3.54 -3.39 10.00
N THR A 97 -3.04 -2.16 9.84
CA THR A 97 -3.42 -1.05 10.72
C THR A 97 -4.91 -0.72 10.63
N ILE A 98 -5.50 -0.77 9.43
CA ILE A 98 -6.94 -0.58 9.23
C ILE A 98 -7.74 -1.70 9.92
N ALA A 99 -7.26 -2.95 9.82
CA ALA A 99 -7.87 -4.09 10.49
C ALA A 99 -7.79 -3.97 12.02
N MET A 100 -6.62 -3.59 12.56
CA MET A 100 -6.43 -3.35 14.00
C MET A 100 -7.33 -2.24 14.53
N ALA A 101 -7.40 -1.09 13.82
CA ALA A 101 -8.27 0.02 14.18
C ALA A 101 -9.75 -0.40 14.19
N THR A 102 -10.18 -1.12 13.14
CA THR A 102 -11.53 -1.67 13.06
C THR A 102 -11.84 -2.61 14.23
N ALA A 103 -10.90 -3.49 14.59
CA ALA A 103 -11.07 -4.43 15.70
C ALA A 103 -11.15 -3.71 17.06
N LYS A 104 -10.29 -2.72 17.34
CA LYS A 104 -10.31 -1.91 18.54
C LYS A 104 -11.65 -1.17 18.71
N ILE A 105 -12.19 -0.59 17.64
CA ILE A 105 -13.47 0.10 17.67
C ILE A 105 -14.62 -0.89 17.87
N LYS A 106 -14.65 -2.01 17.15
CA LYS A 106 -15.68 -3.04 17.30
C LYS A 106 -15.71 -3.65 18.71
N SER A 107 -14.56 -3.76 19.37
CA SER A 107 -14.45 -4.24 20.77
C SER A 107 -14.79 -3.20 21.83
N GLY A 108 -15.01 -1.95 21.45
CA GLY A 108 -15.29 -0.85 22.39
C GLY A 108 -14.04 -0.28 23.08
N MET A 109 -12.83 -0.62 22.64
CA MET A 109 -11.58 -0.09 23.19
C MET A 109 -11.30 1.34 22.73
N SER A 110 -11.89 1.77 21.62
CA SER A 110 -11.68 3.08 21.00
C SER A 110 -12.92 3.52 20.24
N ASN A 111 -13.05 4.82 19.98
CA ASN A 111 -14.11 5.41 19.19
C ASN A 111 -13.62 6.05 17.88
N CYS A 112 -12.37 6.52 17.86
CA CYS A 112 -11.80 7.21 16.71
C CYS A 112 -10.30 6.88 16.58
N ILE A 113 -9.92 6.31 15.44
CA ILE A 113 -8.53 5.92 15.17
C ILE A 113 -8.13 6.36 13.75
N ILE A 114 -6.92 6.91 13.62
CA ILE A 114 -6.26 7.09 12.34
C ILE A 114 -5.40 5.86 12.07
N ALA A 115 -5.62 5.21 10.93
CA ALA A 115 -4.88 4.02 10.54
C ALA A 115 -4.38 4.12 9.10
N GLY A 116 -3.15 3.75 8.88
CA GLY A 116 -2.55 3.82 7.56
C GLY A 116 -1.10 3.39 7.57
N GLY A 117 -0.30 3.94 6.66
CA GLY A 117 1.11 3.61 6.62
C GLY A 117 1.93 4.59 5.79
N VAL A 118 3.22 4.51 5.99
CA VAL A 118 4.23 5.32 5.30
C VAL A 118 5.47 4.49 5.01
N GLU A 119 6.11 4.77 3.89
CA GLU A 119 7.42 4.22 3.56
C GLU A 119 8.22 5.23 2.74
N SER A 120 9.51 5.37 3.03
CA SER A 120 10.49 6.02 2.18
C SER A 120 11.59 5.03 1.81
N MET A 121 11.51 4.49 0.60
CA MET A 121 12.55 3.62 0.05
C MET A 121 13.68 4.44 -0.60
N SER A 122 13.55 5.76 -0.64
CA SER A 122 14.61 6.68 -1.01
C SER A 122 15.61 6.91 0.11
N LEU A 123 15.14 7.03 1.34
CA LEU A 123 15.97 7.29 2.52
C LEU A 123 16.41 5.99 3.19
N ILE A 124 15.55 4.99 3.25
CA ILE A 124 15.86 3.71 3.89
C ILE A 124 15.89 2.59 2.85
N PRO A 125 17.01 1.87 2.67
CA PRO A 125 17.10 0.79 1.71
C PRO A 125 16.17 -0.37 2.09
N MET A 126 15.73 -1.14 1.09
CA MET A 126 14.92 -2.33 1.31
C MET A 126 15.68 -3.34 2.20
N GLY A 127 15.07 -3.73 3.31
CA GLY A 127 15.69 -4.61 4.32
C GLY A 127 16.47 -3.88 5.41
N GLY A 128 16.54 -2.53 5.36
CA GLY A 128 17.24 -1.70 6.33
C GLY A 128 18.73 -1.55 6.06
N TYR A 129 19.41 -0.79 6.92
CA TYR A 129 20.85 -0.53 6.81
C TYR A 129 21.71 -1.67 7.35
N LYS A 130 21.17 -2.49 8.23
CA LYS A 130 21.94 -3.56 8.90
C LYS A 130 21.16 -4.88 9.03
N PRO A 131 20.81 -5.55 7.92
CA PRO A 131 20.17 -6.85 7.99
C PRO A 131 21.17 -7.90 8.51
N ILE A 132 20.77 -8.64 9.54
CA ILE A 132 21.61 -9.71 10.14
C ILE A 132 20.78 -11.00 10.17
N PRO A 133 21.00 -11.93 9.23
CA PRO A 133 20.37 -13.25 9.23
C PRO A 133 20.79 -14.08 10.46
N ASP A 134 19.86 -14.89 10.97
CA ASP A 134 20.15 -15.84 12.04
C ASP A 134 20.98 -17.01 11.50
N TYR A 135 22.15 -17.24 12.10
CA TYR A 135 23.06 -18.33 11.72
C TYR A 135 22.41 -19.70 11.81
N LYS A 136 21.57 -19.96 12.82
CA LYS A 136 20.91 -21.25 12.98
C LYS A 136 19.94 -21.55 11.84
N ILE A 137 19.24 -20.55 11.33
CA ILE A 137 18.34 -20.68 10.19
C ILE A 137 19.15 -20.99 8.92
N VAL A 138 20.19 -20.19 8.66
CA VAL A 138 21.03 -20.36 7.46
C VAL A 138 21.78 -21.69 7.46
N SER A 139 22.35 -22.11 8.62
CA SER A 139 23.07 -23.38 8.72
C SER A 139 22.19 -24.63 8.56
N GLN A 140 20.85 -24.47 8.66
CA GLN A 140 19.88 -25.53 8.39
C GLN A 140 19.42 -25.56 6.91
N GLY A 141 20.06 -24.78 6.03
CA GLY A 141 19.68 -24.69 4.61
C GLY A 141 18.37 -23.97 4.36
N LYS A 142 17.99 -23.05 5.27
CA LYS A 142 16.76 -22.24 5.18
C LYS A 142 17.07 -20.77 4.89
N GLU A 143 18.10 -20.52 4.10
CA GLU A 143 18.50 -19.18 3.67
C GLU A 143 17.41 -18.48 2.84
N ASP A 144 16.48 -19.23 2.25
CA ASP A 144 15.32 -18.72 1.51
C ASP A 144 14.35 -17.88 2.38
N TYR A 145 14.42 -18.02 3.72
CA TYR A 145 13.68 -17.14 4.64
C TYR A 145 14.14 -15.67 4.53
N TYR A 146 15.38 -15.47 4.10
CA TYR A 146 16.00 -14.15 3.94
C TYR A 146 16.15 -13.71 2.47
N TRP A 147 15.58 -14.47 1.52
CA TRP A 147 15.70 -14.13 0.12
C TRP A 147 15.10 -12.75 -0.18
N GLY A 148 15.83 -12.00 -1.01
CA GLY A 148 15.29 -10.79 -1.62
C GLY A 148 14.09 -11.12 -2.51
N MET A 149 13.13 -10.21 -2.56
CA MET A 149 11.83 -10.43 -3.20
C MET A 149 11.92 -10.81 -4.69
N GLY A 150 12.97 -10.35 -5.38
CA GLY A 150 13.19 -10.73 -6.77
C GLY A 150 13.51 -12.21 -6.97
N LEU A 151 14.23 -12.85 -6.04
CA LEU A 151 14.49 -14.29 -6.08
C LEU A 151 13.21 -15.09 -5.83
N THR A 152 12.36 -14.63 -4.91
CA THR A 152 11.05 -15.26 -4.67
C THR A 152 10.14 -15.12 -5.89
N ALA A 153 10.20 -14.00 -6.61
CA ALA A 153 9.45 -13.79 -7.84
C ALA A 153 9.91 -14.76 -8.95
N GLU A 154 11.22 -14.97 -9.12
CA GLU A 154 11.73 -15.98 -10.07
C GLU A 154 11.29 -17.41 -9.69
N ALA A 155 11.25 -17.73 -8.39
CA ALA A 155 10.73 -19.01 -7.92
C ALA A 155 9.24 -19.20 -8.26
N VAL A 156 8.43 -18.16 -8.08
CA VAL A 156 7.01 -18.17 -8.48
C VAL A 156 6.86 -18.31 -9.99
N ALA A 157 7.60 -17.52 -10.79
CA ALA A 157 7.55 -17.59 -12.24
C ALA A 157 7.83 -18.99 -12.75
N LYS A 158 8.88 -19.65 -12.18
CA LYS A 158 9.26 -21.02 -12.52
C LYS A 158 8.20 -22.04 -12.09
N GLN A 159 7.73 -21.97 -10.85
CA GLN A 159 6.81 -22.98 -10.27
C GLN A 159 5.42 -22.93 -10.92
N TYR A 160 4.95 -21.74 -11.28
CA TYR A 160 3.63 -21.53 -11.89
C TYR A 160 3.69 -21.37 -13.41
N ASN A 161 4.86 -21.61 -14.03
CA ASN A 161 5.07 -21.56 -15.49
C ASN A 161 4.62 -20.25 -16.12
N ILE A 162 4.89 -19.11 -15.46
CA ILE A 162 4.55 -17.79 -15.97
C ILE A 162 5.63 -17.32 -16.93
N SER A 163 5.29 -17.15 -18.20
CA SER A 163 6.23 -16.76 -19.24
C SER A 163 6.70 -15.31 -19.09
N ARG A 164 7.85 -14.99 -19.66
CA ARG A 164 8.35 -13.60 -19.75
C ARG A 164 7.41 -12.72 -20.54
N GLU A 165 6.85 -13.23 -21.60
CA GLU A 165 5.92 -12.51 -22.48
C GLU A 165 4.64 -12.13 -21.74
N ASP A 166 4.06 -13.04 -20.96
CA ASP A 166 2.88 -12.77 -20.16
C ASP A 166 3.15 -11.70 -19.09
N GLN A 167 4.33 -11.75 -18.47
CA GLN A 167 4.76 -10.75 -17.48
C GLN A 167 4.88 -9.37 -18.10
N ASP A 168 5.51 -9.26 -19.28
CA ASP A 168 5.69 -7.99 -19.96
C ASP A 168 4.36 -7.42 -20.47
N LYS A 169 3.46 -8.27 -20.98
CA LYS A 169 2.10 -7.88 -21.37
C LYS A 169 1.26 -7.39 -20.20
N PHE A 170 1.34 -8.07 -19.06
CA PHE A 170 0.68 -7.64 -17.83
C PHE A 170 1.17 -6.27 -17.39
N SER A 171 2.48 -6.06 -17.41
CA SER A 171 3.13 -4.80 -17.03
C SER A 171 2.76 -3.65 -17.98
N TYR A 172 2.73 -3.91 -19.28
CA TYR A 172 2.24 -2.96 -20.27
C TYR A 172 0.81 -2.52 -19.95
N ASN A 173 -0.09 -3.46 -19.68
CA ASN A 173 -1.48 -3.18 -19.36
C ASN A 173 -1.60 -2.34 -18.06
N SER A 174 -0.79 -2.63 -17.03
CA SER A 174 -0.75 -1.83 -15.80
C SER A 174 -0.40 -0.37 -16.10
N HIS A 175 0.62 -0.11 -16.92
CA HIS A 175 0.99 1.24 -17.33
C HIS A 175 -0.11 1.95 -18.14
N MET A 176 -0.74 1.24 -19.08
CA MET A 176 -1.81 1.84 -19.91
C MET A 176 -3.04 2.20 -19.08
N LYS A 177 -3.45 1.34 -18.15
CA LYS A 177 -4.52 1.63 -17.20
C LYS A 177 -4.18 2.86 -16.35
N ALA A 178 -2.97 2.94 -15.80
CA ALA A 178 -2.54 4.05 -14.94
C ALA A 178 -2.46 5.39 -15.70
N LEU A 179 -1.91 5.40 -16.91
CA LEU A 179 -1.85 6.59 -17.76
C LEU A 179 -3.25 7.10 -18.13
N LYS A 180 -4.15 6.18 -18.49
CA LYS A 180 -5.55 6.52 -18.76
C LYS A 180 -6.21 7.12 -17.52
N ALA A 181 -6.05 6.49 -16.36
CA ALA A 181 -6.61 6.95 -15.10
C ALA A 181 -6.08 8.35 -14.72
N GLN A 182 -4.77 8.60 -14.87
CA GLN A 182 -4.20 9.93 -14.64
C GLN A 182 -4.76 10.98 -15.59
N LYS A 183 -4.91 10.65 -16.89
CA LYS A 183 -5.47 11.56 -17.89
C LYS A 183 -6.92 11.90 -17.60
N GLU A 184 -7.69 10.96 -17.06
CA GLU A 184 -9.10 11.12 -16.69
C GLU A 184 -9.31 11.72 -15.29
N GLY A 185 -8.23 12.10 -14.58
CA GLY A 185 -8.31 12.67 -13.22
C GLY A 185 -8.83 11.69 -12.15
N ARG A 186 -8.69 10.37 -12.39
CA ARG A 186 -9.24 9.36 -11.48
C ARG A 186 -8.61 9.38 -10.08
N PHE A 187 -7.42 9.96 -9.94
CA PHE A 187 -6.69 10.02 -8.67
C PHE A 187 -6.78 11.37 -7.95
N ASP A 188 -7.35 12.40 -8.59
CA ASP A 188 -7.24 13.79 -8.12
C ASP A 188 -7.90 14.01 -6.75
N ASP A 189 -9.03 13.35 -6.47
CA ASP A 189 -9.77 13.51 -5.21
C ASP A 189 -9.10 12.80 -4.01
N GLN A 190 -8.21 11.85 -4.27
CA GLN A 190 -7.58 11.01 -3.23
C GLN A 190 -6.17 11.45 -2.88
N ILE A 191 -5.53 12.27 -3.73
CA ILE A 191 -4.13 12.67 -3.55
C ILE A 191 -4.04 13.99 -2.77
N VAL A 192 -3.29 13.95 -1.67
CA VAL A 192 -2.91 15.13 -0.88
C VAL A 192 -1.78 15.84 -1.60
N PRO A 193 -1.91 17.15 -1.92
CA PRO A 193 -0.80 17.93 -2.45
C PRO A 193 0.28 18.07 -1.38
N ILE A 194 1.52 17.72 -1.72
CA ILE A 194 2.67 17.81 -0.81
C ILE A 194 3.65 18.85 -1.32
N ASP A 195 3.88 19.87 -0.51
CA ASP A 195 4.85 20.91 -0.81
C ASP A 195 6.27 20.47 -0.44
N ILE A 196 7.16 20.55 -1.41
CA ILE A 196 8.57 20.24 -1.24
C ILE A 196 9.37 21.54 -1.25
N ASN A 197 10.10 21.77 -0.17
CA ASN A 197 11.06 22.86 -0.05
C ASN A 197 12.46 22.24 0.15
N HIS A 198 13.18 22.05 -0.94
CA HIS A 198 14.50 21.44 -0.91
C HIS A 198 15.60 22.48 -1.08
N THR A 199 16.52 22.52 -0.11
CA THR A 199 17.74 23.36 -0.18
C THR A 199 18.91 22.46 -0.50
N TYR A 200 19.68 22.78 -1.51
CA TYR A 200 20.87 22.05 -1.93
C TYR A 200 22.01 23.00 -2.34
N VAL A 201 23.19 22.44 -2.50
CA VAL A 201 24.35 23.15 -3.02
C VAL A 201 24.58 22.67 -4.45
N ASP A 202 24.69 23.59 -5.41
CA ASP A 202 24.98 23.27 -6.80
C ASP A 202 26.48 22.96 -7.03
N GLU A 203 26.84 22.58 -8.25
CA GLU A 203 28.23 22.26 -8.64
C GLU A 203 29.18 23.44 -8.48
N LYS A 204 28.66 24.67 -8.35
CA LYS A 204 29.45 25.90 -8.14
C LYS A 204 29.47 26.33 -6.67
N ASN A 205 29.06 25.46 -5.75
CA ASN A 205 28.95 25.73 -4.32
C ASN A 205 27.93 26.85 -3.95
N ASN A 206 26.99 27.16 -4.80
CA ASN A 206 25.91 28.09 -4.46
C ASN A 206 24.79 27.40 -3.73
N LYS A 207 24.22 28.05 -2.72
CA LYS A 207 23.00 27.57 -2.03
C LYS A 207 21.79 27.82 -2.91
N CYS A 208 21.20 26.74 -3.38
CA CYS A 208 19.99 26.74 -4.22
C CYS A 208 18.78 26.29 -3.42
N LYS A 209 17.60 26.82 -3.75
CA LYS A 209 16.31 26.39 -3.21
C LYS A 209 15.42 25.95 -4.36
N ASN A 210 14.85 24.76 -4.23
CA ASN A 210 13.84 24.26 -5.15
C ASN A 210 12.51 24.12 -4.40
N LYS A 211 11.44 24.69 -4.96
CA LYS A 211 10.08 24.63 -4.42
C LYS A 211 9.15 24.08 -5.48
N TYR A 212 8.39 23.05 -5.14
CA TYR A 212 7.39 22.47 -6.01
C TYR A 212 6.36 21.69 -5.19
N THR A 213 5.17 21.49 -5.77
CA THR A 213 4.10 20.69 -5.15
C THR A 213 3.96 19.36 -5.90
N VAL A 214 3.94 18.25 -5.18
CA VAL A 214 3.76 16.90 -5.73
C VAL A 214 2.29 16.52 -5.64
N THR A 215 1.65 16.33 -6.80
CA THR A 215 0.21 16.03 -6.92
C THR A 215 -0.09 14.83 -7.81
N LYS A 216 0.93 14.21 -8.43
CA LYS A 216 0.75 13.09 -9.38
C LYS A 216 1.75 11.99 -9.11
N ASP A 217 1.27 10.74 -9.24
CA ASP A 217 2.14 9.56 -9.18
C ASP A 217 3.19 9.60 -10.29
N GLU A 218 4.46 9.39 -9.95
CA GLU A 218 5.59 9.50 -10.88
C GLU A 218 5.84 8.21 -11.68
N GLY A 219 5.21 7.12 -11.27
CA GLY A 219 5.51 5.80 -11.79
C GLY A 219 5.07 5.52 -13.23
N PRO A 220 3.86 5.93 -13.68
CA PRO A 220 3.36 5.64 -15.02
C PRO A 220 4.28 6.20 -16.11
N ARG A 221 4.57 5.38 -17.15
CA ARG A 221 5.52 5.73 -18.19
C ARG A 221 4.85 5.79 -19.55
N GLU A 222 4.80 6.96 -20.12
CA GLU A 222 4.49 7.14 -21.54
C GLU A 222 5.52 6.45 -22.43
N GLY A 223 5.10 5.89 -23.54
CA GLY A 223 5.99 5.16 -24.47
C GLY A 223 6.37 3.73 -24.04
N THR A 224 5.87 3.23 -22.90
CA THR A 224 5.99 1.81 -22.57
C THR A 224 5.25 0.97 -23.62
N ASN A 225 5.92 -0.04 -24.17
CA ASN A 225 5.34 -1.03 -25.04
C ASN A 225 6.04 -2.38 -24.85
N THR A 226 5.50 -3.45 -25.40
CA THR A 226 6.01 -4.81 -25.26
C THR A 226 7.41 -4.97 -25.83
N ASP A 227 7.76 -4.28 -26.92
CA ASP A 227 9.09 -4.36 -27.55
C ASP A 227 10.17 -3.72 -26.65
N VAL A 228 9.84 -2.62 -25.96
CA VAL A 228 10.73 -1.98 -25.02
C VAL A 228 10.93 -2.87 -23.78
N LEU A 229 9.85 -3.46 -23.25
CA LEU A 229 9.91 -4.34 -22.09
C LEU A 229 10.72 -5.61 -22.40
N ASN A 230 10.51 -6.21 -23.55
CA ASN A 230 11.19 -7.44 -23.98
C ASN A 230 12.72 -7.28 -24.09
N LYS A 231 13.22 -6.07 -24.38
CA LYS A 231 14.67 -5.77 -24.43
C LYS A 231 15.34 -5.68 -23.05
N LEU A 232 14.55 -5.61 -21.97
CA LEU A 232 15.09 -5.51 -20.61
C LEU A 232 15.73 -6.84 -20.18
N ARG A 233 16.90 -6.74 -19.55
CA ARG A 233 17.60 -7.92 -19.01
C ARG A 233 16.98 -8.35 -17.69
N PRO A 234 16.93 -9.67 -17.40
CA PRO A 234 16.63 -10.15 -16.06
C PRO A 234 17.57 -9.54 -15.01
N VAL A 235 17.02 -9.20 -13.85
CA VAL A 235 17.75 -8.47 -12.80
C VAL A 235 18.23 -9.41 -11.68
N PHE A 236 17.47 -10.46 -11.38
CA PHE A 236 17.69 -11.28 -10.18
C PHE A 236 18.33 -12.64 -10.47
N SER A 237 18.23 -13.12 -11.70
CA SER A 237 18.84 -14.38 -12.14
C SER A 237 19.29 -14.30 -13.60
N LYS A 238 20.47 -14.84 -13.94
CA LYS A 238 21.01 -14.83 -15.32
C LYS A 238 20.06 -15.46 -16.36
N LYS A 239 19.32 -16.51 -15.96
CA LYS A 239 18.33 -17.20 -16.79
C LYS A 239 16.91 -16.92 -16.32
N GLY A 240 16.71 -15.82 -15.61
CA GLY A 240 15.41 -15.44 -15.08
C GLY A 240 14.53 -14.75 -16.09
N THR A 241 13.33 -14.41 -15.64
CA THR A 241 12.30 -13.73 -16.44
C THR A 241 11.88 -12.40 -15.82
N VAL A 242 12.26 -12.16 -14.56
CA VAL A 242 11.88 -10.96 -13.81
C VAL A 242 12.83 -9.81 -14.11
N THR A 243 12.29 -8.70 -14.56
CA THR A 243 13.03 -7.50 -14.98
C THR A 243 12.59 -6.27 -14.20
N ALA A 244 13.30 -5.17 -14.35
CA ALA A 244 12.86 -3.88 -13.81
C ALA A 244 11.53 -3.38 -14.42
N GLY A 245 11.15 -3.88 -15.60
CA GLY A 245 9.91 -3.50 -16.29
C GLY A 245 8.68 -4.30 -15.86
N ASN A 246 8.87 -5.49 -15.26
CA ASN A 246 7.78 -6.34 -14.81
C ASN A 246 7.79 -6.57 -13.28
N SER A 247 8.46 -5.67 -12.57
CA SER A 247 8.52 -5.55 -11.12
C SER A 247 7.92 -4.21 -10.66
N SER A 248 7.35 -4.16 -9.46
CA SER A 248 6.93 -2.90 -8.85
C SER A 248 8.11 -1.96 -8.62
N GLN A 249 7.86 -0.67 -8.67
CA GLN A 249 8.90 0.34 -8.45
C GLN A 249 9.12 0.54 -6.95
N MET A 250 10.39 0.62 -6.52
CA MET A 250 10.73 1.16 -5.20
C MET A 250 10.18 2.57 -5.08
N SER A 251 9.54 2.89 -3.98
CA SER A 251 8.69 4.07 -3.90
C SER A 251 8.65 4.70 -2.52
N ASP A 252 8.31 5.99 -2.51
CA ASP A 252 8.02 6.78 -1.33
C ASP A 252 6.53 7.14 -1.32
N GLY A 253 5.88 7.09 -0.16
CA GLY A 253 4.48 7.47 -0.04
C GLY A 253 3.86 7.25 1.32
N ALA A 254 2.74 7.91 1.56
CA ALA A 254 1.91 7.77 2.75
C ALA A 254 0.42 7.66 2.37
N ALA A 255 -0.34 6.90 3.16
CA ALA A 255 -1.79 6.79 3.01
C ALA A 255 -2.44 6.50 4.35
N PHE A 256 -3.56 7.17 4.62
CA PHE A 256 -4.28 7.06 5.89
C PHE A 256 -5.78 7.03 5.70
N THR A 257 -6.45 6.38 6.67
CA THR A 257 -7.90 6.35 6.83
C THR A 257 -8.25 6.83 8.23
N LEU A 258 -9.36 7.52 8.37
CA LEU A 258 -9.97 7.85 9.64
C LEU A 258 -11.15 6.91 9.88
N ILE A 259 -11.12 6.19 10.99
CA ILE A 259 -12.08 5.15 11.34
C ILE A 259 -12.77 5.54 12.65
N MET A 260 -14.11 5.51 12.66
CA MET A 260 -14.91 5.91 13.79
C MET A 260 -15.97 4.87 14.17
N SER A 261 -16.35 4.85 15.45
CA SER A 261 -17.53 4.11 15.92
C SER A 261 -18.81 4.70 15.34
N GLU A 262 -19.83 3.88 15.13
CA GLU A 262 -21.16 4.31 14.67
C GLU A 262 -21.75 5.41 15.57
N ALA A 263 -21.55 5.31 16.89
CA ALA A 263 -21.99 6.34 17.84
C ALA A 263 -21.37 7.72 17.53
N MET A 264 -20.05 7.76 17.30
CA MET A 264 -19.37 9.00 17.00
C MET A 264 -19.72 9.53 15.59
N VAL A 265 -19.92 8.67 14.61
CA VAL A 265 -20.39 9.04 13.27
C VAL A 265 -21.74 9.73 13.34
N ASN A 266 -22.68 9.18 14.11
CA ASN A 266 -24.01 9.76 14.31
C ASN A 266 -23.94 11.07 15.10
N GLU A 267 -23.18 11.13 16.18
CA GLU A 267 -22.97 12.34 16.98
C GLU A 267 -22.47 13.51 16.15
N LEU A 268 -21.46 13.25 15.28
CA LEU A 268 -20.84 14.29 14.45
C LEU A 268 -21.59 14.49 13.11
N ASN A 269 -22.70 13.78 12.89
CA ASN A 269 -23.48 13.80 11.64
C ASN A 269 -22.62 13.63 10.38
N LEU A 270 -21.69 12.66 10.42
CA LEU A 270 -20.79 12.35 9.31
C LEU A 270 -21.35 11.26 8.40
N LYS A 271 -20.92 11.26 7.14
CA LYS A 271 -21.29 10.23 6.17
C LYS A 271 -20.14 9.24 6.03
N PRO A 272 -20.34 7.96 6.34
CA PRO A 272 -19.32 6.94 6.15
C PRO A 272 -19.09 6.65 4.66
N ILE A 273 -17.85 6.28 4.32
CA ILE A 273 -17.46 5.87 2.96
C ILE A 273 -17.60 4.35 2.83
N ALA A 274 -17.03 3.62 3.80
CA ALA A 274 -16.95 2.18 3.78
C ALA A 274 -16.89 1.60 5.19
N ARG A 275 -17.01 0.29 5.30
CA ARG A 275 -16.65 -0.46 6.51
C ARG A 275 -15.85 -1.70 6.16
N MET A 276 -14.88 -2.06 6.99
CA MET A 276 -14.21 -3.34 6.83
C MET A 276 -15.15 -4.47 7.31
N VAL A 277 -15.46 -5.37 6.39
CA VAL A 277 -16.28 -6.57 6.68
C VAL A 277 -15.45 -7.57 7.45
N ASN A 278 -14.28 -7.94 6.90
CA ASN A 278 -13.37 -8.88 7.52
C ASN A 278 -11.94 -8.72 6.99
N TYR A 279 -11.00 -9.32 7.71
CA TYR A 279 -9.57 -9.35 7.37
C TYR A 279 -8.99 -10.71 7.69
N ALA A 280 -8.14 -11.23 6.82
CA ALA A 280 -7.45 -12.49 7.05
C ALA A 280 -5.97 -12.43 6.60
N VAL A 281 -5.13 -13.14 7.34
CA VAL A 281 -3.75 -13.40 6.97
C VAL A 281 -3.52 -14.91 6.88
N ALA A 282 -2.58 -15.30 6.03
CA ALA A 282 -2.18 -16.69 5.87
C ALA A 282 -0.68 -16.80 5.67
N GLY A 283 -0.06 -17.88 6.18
CA GLY A 283 1.32 -18.23 5.92
C GLY A 283 1.43 -19.09 4.66
N VAL A 284 2.50 -18.89 3.91
CA VAL A 284 2.93 -19.71 2.78
C VAL A 284 4.44 -19.95 2.86
N GLU A 285 4.96 -20.84 2.05
CA GLU A 285 6.39 -21.07 1.94
C GLU A 285 7.13 -19.78 1.58
N PRO A 286 8.14 -19.33 2.37
CA PRO A 286 8.85 -18.07 2.14
C PRO A 286 9.40 -17.89 0.73
N ARG A 287 9.94 -18.97 0.16
CA ARG A 287 10.53 -19.00 -1.19
C ARG A 287 9.55 -18.57 -2.30
N ILE A 288 8.26 -18.82 -2.11
CA ILE A 288 7.18 -18.46 -3.04
C ILE A 288 6.18 -17.51 -2.40
N MET A 289 6.65 -16.57 -1.58
CA MET A 289 5.82 -15.62 -0.84
C MET A 289 4.75 -14.94 -1.72
N GLY A 290 5.03 -14.78 -3.02
CA GLY A 290 4.15 -14.13 -3.98
C GLY A 290 2.74 -14.71 -4.07
N ILE A 291 2.57 -16.01 -3.74
CA ILE A 291 1.26 -16.67 -3.75
C ILE A 291 0.45 -16.50 -2.46
N GLY A 292 0.93 -15.70 -1.50
CA GLY A 292 0.22 -15.46 -0.23
C GLY A 292 -1.28 -15.19 -0.37
N PRO A 293 -1.73 -14.37 -1.34
CA PRO A 293 -3.16 -14.14 -1.61
C PRO A 293 -3.97 -15.40 -1.92
N VAL A 294 -3.36 -16.42 -2.54
CA VAL A 294 -4.05 -17.69 -2.87
C VAL A 294 -4.61 -18.38 -1.61
N LYS A 295 -3.96 -18.18 -0.46
CA LYS A 295 -4.47 -18.68 0.83
C LYS A 295 -5.27 -17.64 1.62
N ALA A 296 -4.90 -16.36 1.54
CA ALA A 296 -5.54 -15.31 2.32
C ALA A 296 -6.95 -14.98 1.79
N VAL A 297 -7.15 -14.92 0.46
CA VAL A 297 -8.43 -14.56 -0.16
C VAL A 297 -9.52 -15.58 0.14
N PRO A 298 -9.36 -16.89 -0.08
CA PRO A 298 -10.41 -17.86 0.29
C PRO A 298 -10.72 -17.84 1.78
N LYS A 299 -9.70 -17.59 2.63
CA LYS A 299 -9.89 -17.50 4.08
C LYS A 299 -10.78 -16.33 4.46
N VAL A 300 -10.54 -15.12 3.92
CA VAL A 300 -11.35 -13.93 4.24
C VAL A 300 -12.76 -14.06 3.67
N LEU A 301 -12.95 -14.61 2.48
CA LEU A 301 -14.26 -14.87 1.89
C LEU A 301 -15.07 -15.81 2.78
N LYS A 302 -14.48 -16.94 3.18
CA LYS A 302 -15.15 -17.91 4.10
C LYS A 302 -15.55 -17.24 5.43
N GLN A 303 -14.65 -16.44 6.03
CA GLN A 303 -14.93 -15.74 7.29
C GLN A 303 -16.05 -14.68 7.16
N SER A 304 -16.21 -14.13 5.95
CA SER A 304 -17.23 -13.11 5.64
C SER A 304 -18.56 -13.71 5.20
N GLY A 305 -18.64 -15.02 4.93
CA GLY A 305 -19.80 -15.66 4.33
C GLY A 305 -20.06 -15.23 2.89
N LEU A 306 -19.00 -14.75 2.19
CA LEU A 306 -19.07 -14.24 0.82
C LEU A 306 -18.37 -15.20 -0.16
N ASN A 307 -18.76 -15.11 -1.41
CA ASN A 307 -18.13 -15.76 -2.54
C ASN A 307 -17.35 -14.74 -3.40
N LEU A 308 -16.48 -15.23 -4.26
CA LEU A 308 -15.70 -14.35 -5.13
C LEU A 308 -16.59 -13.51 -6.07
N ASN A 309 -17.71 -14.05 -6.51
CA ASN A 309 -18.68 -13.35 -7.38
C ASN A 309 -19.41 -12.18 -6.68
N ASP A 310 -19.35 -12.09 -5.36
CA ASP A 310 -19.92 -10.96 -4.61
C ASP A 310 -18.97 -9.72 -4.64
N ILE A 311 -17.71 -9.92 -5.06
CA ILE A 311 -16.69 -8.87 -5.10
C ILE A 311 -16.81 -8.10 -6.42
N SER A 312 -17.00 -6.78 -6.31
CA SER A 312 -17.19 -5.90 -7.46
C SER A 312 -15.89 -5.26 -7.97
N LEU A 313 -14.90 -5.07 -7.10
CA LEU A 313 -13.57 -4.54 -7.43
C LEU A 313 -12.50 -5.22 -6.58
N ILE A 314 -11.32 -5.41 -7.17
CA ILE A 314 -10.15 -6.00 -6.51
C ILE A 314 -8.94 -5.10 -6.70
N GLU A 315 -8.31 -4.71 -5.60
CA GLU A 315 -6.97 -4.15 -5.58
C GLU A 315 -5.98 -5.24 -5.15
N LEU A 316 -5.32 -5.85 -6.11
CA LEU A 316 -4.26 -6.83 -5.93
C LEU A 316 -2.91 -6.13 -6.06
N ASN A 317 -2.08 -6.14 -5.02
CA ASN A 317 -0.76 -5.55 -5.12
C ASN A 317 0.12 -6.26 -6.17
N GLU A 318 0.55 -5.51 -7.18
CA GLU A 318 1.43 -5.98 -8.25
C GLU A 318 2.90 -5.87 -7.81
N ALA A 319 3.31 -6.65 -6.80
CA ALA A 319 4.71 -6.66 -6.41
C ALA A 319 5.61 -7.09 -7.58
N PHE A 320 5.16 -8.11 -8.32
CA PHE A 320 5.75 -8.61 -9.57
C PHE A 320 4.64 -9.08 -10.52
N ALA A 321 4.85 -8.96 -11.82
CA ALA A 321 3.88 -9.43 -12.80
C ALA A 321 3.64 -10.95 -12.70
N CYS A 322 4.72 -11.74 -12.53
CA CYS A 322 4.62 -13.19 -12.37
C CYS A 322 3.79 -13.59 -11.15
N GLN A 323 3.98 -12.91 -10.02
CA GLN A 323 3.22 -13.15 -8.80
C GLN A 323 1.75 -12.81 -8.99
N SER A 324 1.44 -11.67 -9.60
CA SER A 324 0.06 -11.26 -9.85
C SER A 324 -0.66 -12.23 -10.78
N LEU A 325 -0.01 -12.65 -11.87
CA LEU A 325 -0.54 -13.64 -12.81
C LEU A 325 -0.78 -15.00 -12.14
N ALA A 326 0.17 -15.48 -11.31
CA ALA A 326 0.00 -16.71 -10.57
C ALA A 326 -1.24 -16.66 -9.64
N VAL A 327 -1.41 -15.56 -8.89
CA VAL A 327 -2.58 -15.36 -8.03
C VAL A 327 -3.88 -15.30 -8.82
N ILE A 328 -3.91 -14.55 -9.92
CA ILE A 328 -5.08 -14.42 -10.79
C ILE A 328 -5.51 -15.78 -11.35
N ASN A 329 -4.54 -16.56 -11.84
CA ASN A 329 -4.81 -17.88 -12.43
C ASN A 329 -5.27 -18.89 -11.38
N GLU A 330 -4.60 -18.98 -10.22
CA GLU A 330 -4.92 -19.93 -9.15
C GLU A 330 -6.30 -19.66 -8.51
N LEU A 331 -6.70 -18.40 -8.39
CA LEU A 331 -7.98 -18.02 -7.81
C LEU A 331 -9.10 -17.85 -8.84
N GLY A 332 -8.78 -17.88 -10.14
CA GLY A 332 -9.76 -17.63 -11.20
C GLY A 332 -10.35 -16.22 -11.16
N LEU A 333 -9.51 -15.21 -10.83
CA LEU A 333 -9.99 -13.84 -10.68
C LEU A 333 -10.35 -13.21 -12.03
N ASP A 334 -11.45 -12.48 -12.06
CA ASP A 334 -11.85 -11.68 -13.22
C ASP A 334 -10.89 -10.48 -13.41
N LYS A 335 -10.16 -10.47 -14.53
CA LYS A 335 -9.18 -9.43 -14.87
C LYS A 335 -9.79 -8.05 -15.09
N GLU A 336 -11.09 -7.98 -15.40
CA GLU A 336 -11.79 -6.72 -15.69
C GLU A 336 -12.07 -5.90 -14.41
N ILE A 337 -12.14 -6.56 -13.26
CA ILE A 337 -12.37 -5.90 -11.97
C ILE A 337 -11.09 -5.72 -11.15
N ILE A 338 -9.93 -6.17 -11.65
CA ILE A 338 -8.63 -6.07 -10.97
C ILE A 338 -7.88 -4.83 -11.40
N ASN A 339 -7.43 -4.04 -10.40
CA ASN A 339 -6.52 -2.90 -10.62
C ASN A 339 -6.97 -2.07 -11.84
N VAL A 340 -8.22 -1.65 -11.82
CA VAL A 340 -8.88 -1.02 -12.98
C VAL A 340 -8.21 0.29 -13.41
N ASN A 341 -7.47 0.91 -12.49
CA ASN A 341 -6.69 2.14 -12.70
C ASN A 341 -5.17 1.89 -12.72
N GLY A 342 -4.72 0.66 -12.99
CA GLY A 342 -3.33 0.26 -12.88
C GLY A 342 -2.92 -0.13 -11.47
N GLY A 343 -1.81 -0.84 -11.32
CA GLY A 343 -1.30 -1.35 -10.05
C GLY A 343 0.14 -0.94 -9.76
N ALA A 344 0.79 -1.64 -8.84
CA ALA A 344 2.10 -1.24 -8.31
C ALA A 344 3.25 -1.25 -9.32
N ILE A 345 3.16 -2.02 -10.40
CA ILE A 345 4.16 -1.98 -11.48
C ILE A 345 4.22 -0.59 -12.10
N SER A 346 3.08 0.03 -12.31
CA SER A 346 2.97 1.38 -12.87
C SER A 346 2.95 2.48 -11.82
N LEU A 347 2.21 2.29 -10.70
CA LEU A 347 1.97 3.32 -9.69
C LEU A 347 2.97 3.29 -8.51
N GLY A 348 3.74 2.20 -8.36
CA GLY A 348 4.71 2.06 -7.27
C GLY A 348 4.19 1.35 -6.03
N HIS A 349 5.14 0.86 -5.21
CA HIS A 349 4.91 0.04 -4.02
C HIS A 349 5.71 0.54 -2.82
N PRO A 350 5.29 1.62 -2.16
CA PRO A 350 5.87 2.03 -0.87
C PRO A 350 5.38 1.04 0.20
N LEU A 351 6.26 0.13 0.63
CA LEU A 351 5.92 -1.13 1.33
C LEU A 351 4.87 -0.98 2.44
N GLY A 352 5.21 -0.28 3.53
CA GLY A 352 4.31 -0.12 4.68
C GLY A 352 3.06 0.71 4.41
N CYS A 353 3.10 1.56 3.39
CA CYS A 353 1.97 2.37 2.94
C CYS A 353 0.98 1.59 2.07
N THR A 354 1.46 0.58 1.31
CA THR A 354 0.71 0.01 0.18
C THR A 354 -0.68 -0.50 0.56
N GLY A 355 -0.84 -1.17 1.70
CA GLY A 355 -2.15 -1.68 2.10
C GLY A 355 -3.20 -0.58 2.28
N ALA A 356 -2.82 0.54 2.87
CA ALA A 356 -3.68 1.72 3.00
C ALA A 356 -3.89 2.42 1.66
N LYS A 357 -2.83 2.56 0.84
CA LYS A 357 -2.92 3.13 -0.51
C LYS A 357 -3.94 2.40 -1.38
N LEU A 358 -3.88 1.07 -1.43
CA LEU A 358 -4.83 0.25 -2.18
C LEU A 358 -6.26 0.39 -1.65
N SER A 359 -6.41 0.51 -0.32
CA SER A 359 -7.73 0.76 0.30
C SER A 359 -8.30 2.12 -0.12
N VAL A 360 -7.48 3.18 -0.10
CA VAL A 360 -7.88 4.52 -0.59
C VAL A 360 -8.30 4.48 -2.06
N GLN A 361 -7.52 3.80 -2.92
CA GLN A 361 -7.83 3.64 -4.34
C GLN A 361 -9.15 2.88 -4.54
N LEU A 362 -9.35 1.79 -3.79
CA LEU A 362 -10.58 1.00 -3.83
C LEU A 362 -11.80 1.86 -3.48
N PHE A 363 -11.77 2.59 -2.36
CA PHE A 363 -12.90 3.40 -1.89
C PHE A 363 -13.26 4.51 -2.89
N ASP A 364 -12.25 5.20 -3.42
CA ASP A 364 -12.47 6.28 -4.39
C ASP A 364 -13.04 5.75 -5.71
N GLU A 365 -12.56 4.60 -6.18
CA GLU A 365 -13.08 3.98 -7.40
C GLU A 365 -14.51 3.44 -7.20
N MET A 366 -14.80 2.81 -6.07
CA MET A 366 -16.17 2.38 -5.73
C MET A 366 -17.14 3.56 -5.66
N ARG A 367 -16.71 4.70 -5.08
CA ARG A 367 -17.46 5.95 -5.03
C ARG A 367 -17.74 6.47 -6.45
N LYS A 368 -16.73 6.57 -7.29
CA LYS A 368 -16.83 7.08 -8.68
C LYS A 368 -17.70 6.20 -9.58
N ARG A 369 -17.81 4.92 -9.28
CA ARG A 369 -18.72 3.98 -9.96
C ARG A 369 -20.09 3.85 -9.29
N SER A 370 -20.33 4.54 -8.18
CA SER A 370 -21.57 4.46 -7.40
C SER A 370 -21.94 3.03 -6.97
N LEU A 371 -20.93 2.26 -6.55
CA LEU A 371 -21.08 0.85 -6.13
C LEU A 371 -21.60 0.72 -4.70
N ASN A 372 -22.70 1.38 -4.37
CA ASN A 372 -23.31 1.33 -3.04
C ASN A 372 -23.70 -0.08 -2.62
N ASN A 373 -23.44 -0.45 -1.35
CA ASN A 373 -23.70 -1.76 -0.77
C ASN A 373 -23.04 -2.91 -1.57
N LYS A 374 -21.90 -2.64 -2.20
CA LYS A 374 -21.08 -3.62 -2.91
C LYS A 374 -19.77 -3.85 -2.16
N TYR A 375 -19.15 -4.99 -2.44
CA TYR A 375 -17.91 -5.39 -1.78
C TYR A 375 -16.72 -5.17 -2.68
N GLY A 376 -15.63 -4.71 -2.05
CA GLY A 376 -14.32 -4.62 -2.67
C GLY A 376 -13.28 -5.40 -1.86
N LEU A 377 -12.28 -5.93 -2.54
CA LEU A 377 -11.21 -6.73 -1.97
C LEU A 377 -9.86 -6.03 -2.15
N VAL A 378 -9.10 -5.91 -1.07
CA VAL A 378 -7.69 -5.54 -1.10
C VAL A 378 -6.87 -6.74 -0.68
N THR A 379 -5.89 -7.13 -1.49
CA THR A 379 -5.02 -8.28 -1.17
C THR A 379 -3.59 -8.08 -1.65
N MET A 380 -2.65 -8.70 -0.95
CA MET A 380 -1.22 -8.62 -1.25
C MET A 380 -0.43 -9.80 -0.72
N CYS A 381 0.64 -10.12 -1.42
CA CYS A 381 1.72 -10.96 -0.90
C CYS A 381 2.57 -10.17 0.10
N VAL A 382 3.20 -10.88 1.01
CA VAL A 382 3.98 -10.30 2.10
C VAL A 382 5.30 -11.04 2.23
N GLY A 383 6.38 -10.31 2.38
CA GLY A 383 7.72 -10.87 2.57
C GLY A 383 7.76 -11.93 3.68
N THR A 384 8.74 -12.84 3.59
CA THR A 384 8.90 -14.00 4.50
C THR A 384 7.73 -15.01 4.45
N GLY A 385 6.96 -15.04 3.37
CA GLY A 385 5.96 -16.08 3.13
C GLY A 385 4.62 -15.86 3.83
N GLN A 386 3.95 -14.74 3.55
CA GLN A 386 2.60 -14.47 4.04
C GLN A 386 1.72 -13.90 2.93
N GLY A 387 0.41 -13.90 3.17
CA GLY A 387 -0.60 -13.18 2.40
C GLY A 387 -1.56 -12.47 3.31
N ALA A 388 -2.10 -11.34 2.86
CA ALA A 388 -3.14 -10.60 3.55
C ALA A 388 -4.28 -10.27 2.60
N ALA A 389 -5.51 -10.29 3.11
CA ALA A 389 -6.72 -9.94 2.36
C ALA A 389 -7.74 -9.26 3.27
N GLY A 390 -8.28 -8.12 2.83
CA GLY A 390 -9.33 -7.37 3.51
C GLY A 390 -10.51 -7.15 2.58
N ILE A 391 -11.72 -7.39 3.08
CA ILE A 391 -12.97 -7.12 2.37
C ILE A 391 -13.62 -5.88 2.97
N PHE A 392 -13.99 -4.96 2.11
CA PHE A 392 -14.67 -3.73 2.46
C PHE A 392 -16.06 -3.69 1.80
N GLU A 393 -17.04 -3.20 2.53
CA GLU A 393 -18.34 -2.84 1.99
C GLU A 393 -18.37 -1.32 1.83
N PHE A 394 -18.71 -0.86 0.65
CA PHE A 394 -18.95 0.55 0.38
C PHE A 394 -20.36 0.91 0.86
N VAL A 395 -20.45 1.89 1.76
CA VAL A 395 -21.74 2.34 2.32
C VAL A 395 -22.22 3.60 1.61
N LYS A 396 -23.54 3.76 1.59
CA LYS A 396 -24.20 4.84 0.84
C LYS A 396 -24.16 6.16 1.60
#